data_2df83d588459a6e000c312b71001ee32
#
_entry.id   2df83d588459a6e000c312b71001ee32
#
_cell.length_a   1.000
_cell.length_b   1.000
_cell.length_c   1.000
_cell.angle_alpha   90.00
_cell.angle_beta   90.00
_cell.angle_gamma   90.00
#
_symmetry.space_group_name_H-M   'P 1'
#
loop_
_entity.id
_entity.type
_entity.pdbx_description
1 polymer ?
#
loop_
_entity_poly.entity_id
_entity_poly.type
_entity_poly.pdbx_seq_one_letter_code
_entity_poly.pdbx_strand_id
1 'polypeptide(L)'
;DMLGLSWYQSVRLFEGNRLTVGVDYFRFGGEAWNQPVGGGDREMQADKIQHETAGYVDFRQSLTRWLIFDAGLRLDHHSHVGTEWVPQAGLSFVLPRRALLKFSAAKGFRYPTIRELYMFPPANPDLKPERLWSYELSFSQQPFGGRLSYGVNVFLIDGENLIVRMPVDGRPMNVNTGRIRNAGVEFEASCLVSRSWSLDANYSYLHMQRPVLASPEHKLYAGATFSKGRWNVSSGVQYVADLYTEVKLGDTGDYATENFVLWNVRGSFRAADWLGFWVRGENLLAQRYETVAGFPMPRATVMAGANIRF
;
A
#
# COMPACT_ATOMS: atom_id res chain seq x y z
N ASP A 1 16.71 19.24 -8.03
CA ASP A 1 15.73 19.88 -8.93
C ASP A 1 14.63 18.92 -9.29
N MET A 2 13.37 19.43 -9.39
CA MET A 2 12.21 18.63 -9.81
C MET A 2 11.24 19.53 -10.58
N LEU A 3 10.80 19.07 -11.75
CA LEU A 3 9.76 19.70 -12.55
C LEU A 3 8.80 18.61 -13.04
N GLY A 4 7.50 18.81 -12.85
CA GLY A 4 6.45 17.91 -13.33
C GLY A 4 5.40 18.68 -14.11
N LEU A 5 5.00 18.15 -15.27
CA LEU A 5 3.92 18.64 -16.10
C LEU A 5 3.01 17.46 -16.43
N SER A 6 1.71 17.64 -16.24
CA SER A 6 0.71 16.63 -16.57
C SER A 6 -0.48 17.29 -17.27
N TRP A 7 -0.93 16.66 -18.32
CA TRP A 7 -2.16 17.06 -19.01
C TRP A 7 -2.99 15.84 -19.33
N TYR A 8 -4.29 15.92 -19.11
CA TYR A 8 -5.21 14.87 -19.53
C TYR A 8 -6.56 15.45 -19.97
N GLN A 9 -7.26 14.72 -20.83
CA GLN A 9 -8.60 15.02 -21.29
C GLN A 9 -9.47 13.78 -21.17
N SER A 10 -10.65 13.93 -20.58
CA SER A 10 -11.68 12.89 -20.54
C SER A 10 -12.86 13.29 -21.39
N VAL A 11 -13.28 12.39 -22.26
CA VAL A 11 -14.43 12.59 -23.16
C VAL A 11 -15.40 11.41 -23.08
N ARG A 12 -16.65 11.65 -23.41
CA ARG A 12 -17.69 10.64 -23.64
C ARG A 12 -17.97 10.59 -25.12
N LEU A 13 -17.59 9.50 -25.81
CA LEU A 13 -17.78 9.35 -27.24
C LEU A 13 -19.18 8.85 -27.56
N PHE A 14 -19.76 8.02 -26.70
CA PHE A 14 -21.08 7.43 -26.79
C PHE A 14 -21.63 7.05 -25.42
N GLU A 15 -22.87 6.56 -25.34
CA GLU A 15 -23.53 6.23 -24.08
C GLU A 15 -22.77 5.14 -23.30
N GLY A 16 -22.61 5.36 -21.99
CA GLY A 16 -21.90 4.45 -21.09
C GLY A 16 -20.38 4.44 -21.24
N ASN A 17 -19.82 5.27 -22.12
CA ASN A 17 -18.39 5.34 -22.40
C ASN A 17 -17.71 6.47 -21.62
N ARG A 18 -16.46 6.25 -21.28
CA ARG A 18 -15.49 7.29 -20.90
C ARG A 18 -14.13 6.90 -21.49
N LEU A 19 -13.58 7.79 -22.29
CA LEU A 19 -12.22 7.72 -22.78
C LEU A 19 -11.39 8.83 -22.10
N THR A 20 -10.27 8.47 -21.51
CA THR A 20 -9.29 9.43 -20.98
C THR A 20 -7.98 9.23 -21.71
N VAL A 21 -7.39 10.31 -22.19
CA VAL A 21 -6.05 10.33 -22.77
C VAL A 21 -5.21 11.36 -22.01
N GLY A 22 -3.93 11.09 -21.82
CA GLY A 22 -3.07 12.04 -21.14
C GLY A 22 -1.61 11.84 -21.46
N VAL A 23 -0.82 12.85 -21.09
CA VAL A 23 0.63 12.87 -21.21
C VAL A 23 1.23 13.46 -19.94
N ASP A 24 2.35 12.88 -19.51
CA ASP A 24 3.12 13.35 -18.36
C ASP A 24 4.57 13.57 -18.77
N TYR A 25 5.20 14.57 -18.16
CA TYR A 25 6.62 14.81 -18.26
C TYR A 25 7.17 15.14 -16.88
N PHE A 26 8.22 14.44 -16.48
CA PHE A 26 8.97 14.71 -15.26
C PHE A 26 10.45 14.87 -15.57
N ARG A 27 11.06 15.88 -14.97
CA ARG A 27 12.50 16.09 -14.91
C ARG A 27 12.91 16.14 -13.45
N PHE A 28 13.85 15.29 -13.07
CA PHE A 28 14.31 15.22 -11.68
C PHE A 28 15.80 14.86 -11.64
N GLY A 29 16.42 15.21 -10.53
CA GLY A 29 17.83 14.95 -10.29
C GLY A 29 18.53 16.05 -9.54
N GLY A 30 19.85 16.00 -9.54
CA GLY A 30 20.70 16.95 -8.86
C GLY A 30 22.04 16.36 -8.49
N GLU A 31 22.77 17.11 -7.68
CA GLU A 31 24.08 16.74 -7.15
C GLU A 31 23.93 16.08 -5.77
N ALA A 32 24.67 15.01 -5.54
CA ALA A 32 24.81 14.39 -4.23
C ALA A 32 26.28 14.18 -3.90
N TRP A 33 26.68 14.56 -2.70
CA TRP A 33 28.06 14.41 -2.24
C TRP A 33 28.13 13.98 -0.79
N ASN A 34 29.24 13.36 -0.40
CA ASN A 34 29.63 13.13 0.98
C ASN A 34 30.67 14.15 1.40
N GLN A 35 30.60 14.58 2.66
CA GLN A 35 31.63 15.43 3.26
C GLN A 35 31.89 14.94 4.68
N PRO A 36 33.17 14.75 5.10
CA PRO A 36 33.51 14.33 6.47
C PRO A 36 32.98 15.34 7.49
N VAL A 37 32.47 14.82 8.63
CA VAL A 37 32.08 15.66 9.77
C VAL A 37 33.33 16.26 10.37
N GLY A 38 33.45 17.57 10.37
CA GLY A 38 34.64 18.27 10.85
C GLY A 38 35.43 18.99 9.74
N GLY A 39 34.96 18.91 8.51
CA GLY A 39 35.57 19.59 7.34
C GLY A 39 36.44 18.65 6.49
N GLY A 40 36.65 19.03 5.26
CA GLY A 40 37.37 18.28 4.24
C GLY A 40 36.72 18.45 2.88
N ASP A 41 37.34 17.91 1.85
CA ASP A 41 36.84 18.00 0.49
C ASP A 41 35.56 17.21 0.32
N ARG A 42 34.68 17.70 -0.55
CA ARG A 42 33.45 17.01 -0.94
C ARG A 42 33.77 15.88 -1.92
N GLU A 43 33.29 14.69 -1.62
CA GLU A 43 33.34 13.56 -2.55
C GLU A 43 32.04 13.48 -3.30
N MET A 44 32.04 13.75 -4.60
CA MET A 44 30.86 13.67 -5.46
C MET A 44 30.40 12.22 -5.58
N GLN A 45 29.15 11.95 -5.24
CA GLN A 45 28.53 10.63 -5.37
C GLN A 45 27.71 10.50 -6.66
N ALA A 46 26.99 11.56 -7.01
CA ALA A 46 26.22 11.62 -8.25
C ALA A 46 25.95 13.07 -8.64
N ASP A 47 26.02 13.34 -9.94
CA ASP A 47 25.51 14.54 -10.60
C ASP A 47 24.71 14.07 -11.80
N LYS A 48 23.40 13.92 -11.64
CA LYS A 48 22.52 13.29 -12.63
C LYS A 48 21.19 14.00 -12.72
N ILE A 49 20.76 14.25 -13.96
CA ILE A 49 19.41 14.70 -14.29
C ILE A 49 18.78 13.62 -15.18
N GLN A 50 17.56 13.24 -14.87
CA GLN A 50 16.79 12.24 -15.59
C GLN A 50 15.44 12.82 -16.00
N HIS A 51 14.89 12.26 -17.07
CA HIS A 51 13.61 12.64 -17.64
C HIS A 51 12.73 11.41 -17.79
N GLU A 52 11.47 11.58 -17.43
CA GLU A 52 10.41 10.62 -17.70
C GLU A 52 9.33 11.28 -18.55
N THR A 53 8.90 10.60 -19.59
CA THR A 53 7.81 11.05 -20.46
C THR A 53 6.84 9.90 -20.66
N ALA A 54 5.57 10.14 -20.42
CA ALA A 54 4.55 9.12 -20.60
C ALA A 54 3.36 9.61 -21.40
N GLY A 55 2.77 8.67 -22.14
CA GLY A 55 1.46 8.83 -22.76
C GLY A 55 0.56 7.68 -22.36
N TYR A 56 -0.72 7.96 -22.12
CA TYR A 56 -1.66 6.93 -21.70
C TYR A 56 -3.05 7.11 -22.28
N VAL A 57 -3.76 6.00 -22.35
CA VAL A 57 -5.17 5.92 -22.70
C VAL A 57 -5.89 4.98 -21.73
N ASP A 58 -7.02 5.44 -21.19
CA ASP A 58 -7.95 4.64 -20.39
C ASP A 58 -9.33 4.66 -21.05
N PHE A 59 -9.88 3.49 -21.20
CA PHE A 59 -11.19 3.26 -21.80
C PHE A 59 -12.08 2.52 -20.79
N ARG A 60 -13.25 3.09 -20.52
CA ARG A 60 -14.29 2.46 -19.71
C ARG A 60 -15.58 2.43 -20.47
N GLN A 61 -16.27 1.28 -20.48
CA GLN A 61 -17.53 1.07 -21.17
C GLN A 61 -18.50 0.28 -20.28
N SER A 62 -19.66 0.84 -20.03
CA SER A 62 -20.83 0.10 -19.56
C SER A 62 -21.43 -0.66 -20.75
N LEU A 63 -21.10 -1.94 -20.90
CA LEU A 63 -21.59 -2.79 -21.99
C LEU A 63 -23.07 -3.10 -21.82
N THR A 64 -23.50 -3.26 -20.57
CA THR A 64 -24.90 -3.42 -20.16
C THR A 64 -25.13 -2.73 -18.83
N ARG A 65 -26.34 -2.79 -18.27
CA ARG A 65 -26.64 -2.26 -16.92
C ARG A 65 -25.92 -3.03 -15.80
N TRP A 66 -25.45 -4.23 -16.10
CA TRP A 66 -24.82 -5.12 -15.12
C TRP A 66 -23.36 -5.47 -15.46
N LEU A 67 -22.85 -5.06 -16.64
CA LEU A 67 -21.49 -5.38 -17.07
C LEU A 67 -20.75 -4.12 -17.48
N ILE A 68 -19.60 -3.87 -16.84
CA ILE A 68 -18.70 -2.76 -17.13
C ILE A 68 -17.34 -3.36 -17.50
N PHE A 69 -16.77 -2.85 -18.58
CA PHE A 69 -15.42 -3.17 -19.04
C PHE A 69 -14.53 -1.94 -18.87
N ASP A 70 -13.31 -2.16 -18.36
CA ASP A 70 -12.27 -1.16 -18.24
C ASP A 70 -10.99 -1.70 -18.90
N ALA A 71 -10.29 -0.87 -19.68
CA ALA A 71 -8.97 -1.19 -20.22
C ALA A 71 -8.12 0.08 -20.33
N GLY A 72 -6.84 -0.06 -20.06
CA GLY A 72 -5.89 1.05 -20.14
C GLY A 72 -4.53 0.59 -20.61
N LEU A 73 -3.80 1.51 -21.23
CA LEU A 73 -2.41 1.32 -21.61
C LEU A 73 -1.65 2.63 -21.37
N ARG A 74 -0.54 2.52 -20.65
CA ARG A 74 0.44 3.59 -20.49
C ARG A 74 1.77 3.15 -21.08
N LEU A 75 2.38 4.05 -21.87
CA LEU A 75 3.77 3.96 -22.30
C LEU A 75 4.56 5.00 -21.52
N ASP A 76 5.60 4.55 -20.86
CA ASP A 76 6.46 5.39 -20.03
C ASP A 76 7.90 5.25 -20.50
N HIS A 77 8.55 6.36 -20.80
CA HIS A 77 9.94 6.41 -21.27
C HIS A 77 10.82 7.15 -20.29
N HIS A 78 11.81 6.46 -19.77
CA HIS A 78 12.83 7.01 -18.90
C HIS A 78 14.14 7.18 -19.66
N SER A 79 14.77 8.38 -19.57
CA SER A 79 15.94 8.78 -20.36
C SER A 79 17.17 7.87 -20.22
N HIS A 80 17.28 7.10 -19.14
CA HIS A 80 18.41 6.21 -18.89
C HIS A 80 18.04 4.72 -19.03
N VAL A 81 16.86 4.33 -18.54
CA VAL A 81 16.49 2.91 -18.39
C VAL A 81 15.71 2.39 -19.60
N GLY A 82 15.07 3.27 -20.39
CA GLY A 82 14.31 2.93 -21.58
C GLY A 82 12.79 2.98 -21.36
N THR A 83 12.04 2.20 -22.14
CA THR A 83 10.58 2.28 -22.21
C THR A 83 9.91 1.10 -21.55
N GLU A 84 8.91 1.39 -20.72
CA GLU A 84 7.99 0.42 -20.13
C GLU A 84 6.57 0.66 -20.63
N TRP A 85 5.85 -0.41 -20.87
CA TRP A 85 4.42 -0.35 -21.13
C TRP A 85 3.62 -1.10 -20.08
N VAL A 86 2.53 -0.47 -19.68
CA VAL A 86 1.78 -0.75 -18.49
C VAL A 86 0.31 -0.95 -18.85
N PRO A 87 -0.07 -2.15 -19.30
CA PRO A 87 -1.45 -2.49 -19.58
C PRO A 87 -2.24 -2.77 -18.31
N GLN A 88 -3.54 -2.46 -18.36
CA GLN A 88 -4.52 -2.88 -17.36
C GLN A 88 -5.84 -3.26 -18.02
N ALA A 89 -6.57 -4.18 -17.43
CA ALA A 89 -7.92 -4.54 -17.85
C ALA A 89 -8.77 -5.00 -16.66
N GLY A 90 -10.07 -4.76 -16.73
CA GLY A 90 -11.01 -5.14 -15.69
C GLY A 90 -12.41 -5.41 -16.23
N LEU A 91 -13.12 -6.30 -15.51
CA LEU A 91 -14.53 -6.58 -15.71
C LEU A 91 -15.26 -6.41 -14.38
N SER A 92 -16.35 -5.66 -14.38
CA SER A 92 -17.17 -5.48 -13.19
C SER A 92 -18.62 -5.91 -13.49
N PHE A 93 -19.14 -6.79 -12.64
CA PHE A 93 -20.51 -7.32 -12.72
C PHE A 93 -21.31 -6.71 -11.58
N VAL A 94 -22.22 -5.80 -11.92
CA VAL A 94 -23.19 -5.21 -10.99
C VAL A 94 -24.35 -6.20 -10.82
N LEU A 95 -24.42 -6.82 -9.65
CA LEU A 95 -25.36 -7.88 -9.34
C LEU A 95 -26.55 -7.36 -8.50
N PRO A 96 -27.66 -8.09 -8.41
CA PRO A 96 -28.77 -7.75 -7.54
C PRO A 96 -28.35 -7.56 -6.06
N ARG A 97 -29.20 -6.87 -5.28
CA ARG A 97 -28.99 -6.65 -3.84
C ARG A 97 -27.69 -5.88 -3.52
N ARG A 98 -27.31 -4.93 -4.37
CA ARG A 98 -26.08 -4.12 -4.23
C ARG A 98 -24.81 -4.98 -4.14
N ALA A 99 -24.73 -6.04 -4.91
CA ALA A 99 -23.55 -6.85 -4.99
C ALA A 99 -22.71 -6.44 -6.23
N LEU A 100 -21.40 -6.52 -6.09
CA LEU A 100 -20.41 -6.24 -7.14
C LEU A 100 -19.38 -7.36 -7.15
N LEU A 101 -19.19 -7.98 -8.31
CA LEU A 101 -18.07 -8.88 -8.57
C LEU A 101 -17.13 -8.18 -9.56
N LYS A 102 -15.85 -8.10 -9.23
CA LYS A 102 -14.86 -7.45 -10.08
C LYS A 102 -13.66 -8.37 -10.28
N PHE A 103 -13.23 -8.49 -11.51
CA PHE A 103 -11.95 -9.06 -11.90
C PHE A 103 -11.07 -7.96 -12.48
N SER A 104 -9.78 -7.93 -12.12
CA SER A 104 -8.80 -7.00 -12.68
C SER A 104 -7.44 -7.66 -12.86
N ALA A 105 -6.74 -7.24 -13.91
CA ALA A 105 -5.35 -7.56 -14.16
C ALA A 105 -4.62 -6.26 -14.55
N ALA A 106 -3.51 -5.97 -13.89
CA ALA A 106 -2.74 -4.76 -14.14
C ALA A 106 -1.25 -5.03 -14.02
N LYS A 107 -0.46 -4.45 -14.92
CA LYS A 107 0.99 -4.39 -14.79
C LYS A 107 1.36 -3.11 -14.05
N GLY A 108 2.27 -3.22 -13.08
CA GLY A 108 2.97 -2.11 -12.44
C GLY A 108 4.47 -2.19 -12.72
N PHE A 109 5.17 -1.09 -12.55
CA PHE A 109 6.63 -1.05 -12.66
C PHE A 109 7.21 0.03 -11.76
N ARG A 110 8.51 -0.05 -11.49
CA ARG A 110 9.29 0.99 -10.83
C ARG A 110 10.66 1.11 -11.50
N TYR A 111 11.01 2.30 -11.93
CA TYR A 111 12.36 2.58 -12.37
C TYR A 111 13.33 2.58 -11.19
N PRO A 112 14.59 2.13 -11.38
CA PRO A 112 15.63 2.30 -10.38
C PRO A 112 15.86 3.80 -10.13
N THR A 113 16.02 4.16 -8.87
CA THR A 113 16.29 5.54 -8.46
C THR A 113 17.73 5.95 -8.79
N ILE A 114 18.00 7.25 -8.90
CA ILE A 114 19.38 7.78 -9.04
C ILE A 114 20.29 7.23 -7.93
N ARG A 115 19.76 7.09 -6.73
CA ARG A 115 20.48 6.52 -5.59
C ARG A 115 20.89 5.07 -5.81
N GLU A 116 19.99 4.25 -6.34
CA GLU A 116 20.26 2.83 -6.62
C GLU A 116 21.25 2.65 -7.77
N LEU A 117 21.16 3.51 -8.79
CA LEU A 117 22.02 3.45 -9.97
C LEU A 117 23.45 3.93 -9.69
N TYR A 118 23.65 5.00 -8.88
CA TYR A 118 24.90 5.74 -8.88
C TYR A 118 25.52 6.01 -7.50
N MET A 119 24.73 6.01 -6.39
CA MET A 119 25.20 6.60 -5.13
C MET A 119 25.89 5.63 -4.17
N PHE A 120 25.79 4.32 -4.36
CA PHE A 120 26.38 3.32 -3.46
C PHE A 120 27.43 2.50 -4.19
N PRO A 121 28.72 2.81 -4.00
CA PRO A 121 29.80 2.00 -4.58
C PRO A 121 29.79 0.55 -4.02
N PRO A 122 29.89 -0.47 -4.91
CA PRO A 122 29.92 -0.36 -6.36
C PRO A 122 28.54 0.02 -6.92
N ALA A 123 28.49 1.08 -7.72
CA ALA A 123 27.29 1.50 -8.43
C ALA A 123 26.91 0.49 -9.51
N ASN A 124 25.63 0.36 -9.81
CA ASN A 124 25.13 -0.48 -10.89
C ASN A 124 24.20 0.32 -11.83
N PRO A 125 24.77 0.97 -12.86
CA PRO A 125 23.97 1.73 -13.82
C PRO A 125 23.14 0.85 -14.77
N ASP A 126 23.37 -0.47 -14.79
CA ASP A 126 22.67 -1.40 -15.66
C ASP A 126 21.40 -2.03 -15.00
N LEU A 127 20.95 -1.45 -13.88
CA LEU A 127 19.71 -1.88 -13.24
C LEU A 127 18.53 -1.74 -14.19
N LYS A 128 17.71 -2.78 -14.21
CA LYS A 128 16.45 -2.84 -14.97
C LYS A 128 15.27 -2.41 -14.10
N PRO A 129 14.16 -1.98 -14.71
CA PRO A 129 12.93 -1.72 -13.96
C PRO A 129 12.44 -2.96 -13.22
N GLU A 130 11.97 -2.76 -12.01
CA GLU A 130 11.13 -3.76 -11.35
C GLU A 130 9.78 -3.80 -12.04
N ARG A 131 9.22 -4.96 -12.22
CA ARG A 131 7.92 -5.17 -12.84
C ARG A 131 7.08 -6.10 -11.99
N LEU A 132 5.79 -5.83 -11.91
CA LEU A 132 4.84 -6.71 -11.26
C LEU A 132 3.54 -6.80 -12.07
N TRP A 133 2.92 -7.98 -12.03
CA TRP A 133 1.54 -8.18 -12.42
C TRP A 133 0.70 -8.41 -11.17
N SER A 134 -0.41 -7.69 -11.07
CA SER A 134 -1.43 -7.93 -10.07
C SER A 134 -2.68 -8.48 -10.74
N TYR A 135 -3.21 -9.57 -10.19
CA TYR A 135 -4.48 -10.18 -10.59
C TYR A 135 -5.37 -10.19 -9.37
N GLU A 136 -6.57 -9.66 -9.50
CA GLU A 136 -7.50 -9.55 -8.38
C GLU A 136 -8.88 -10.03 -8.78
N LEU A 137 -9.53 -10.75 -7.86
CA LEU A 137 -10.93 -11.10 -7.91
C LEU A 137 -11.58 -10.63 -6.60
N SER A 138 -12.47 -9.65 -6.70
CA SER A 138 -13.16 -9.09 -5.54
C SER A 138 -14.67 -9.26 -5.65
N PHE A 139 -15.28 -9.56 -4.53
CA PHE A 139 -16.73 -9.56 -4.35
C PHE A 139 -17.09 -8.67 -3.17
N SER A 140 -18.08 -7.80 -3.35
CA SER A 140 -18.64 -7.01 -2.25
C SER A 140 -20.13 -6.96 -2.32
N GLN A 141 -20.79 -6.85 -1.17
CA GLN A 141 -22.25 -6.74 -1.08
C GLN A 141 -22.69 -5.88 0.10
N GLN A 142 -23.82 -5.19 -0.08
CA GLN A 142 -24.47 -4.36 0.94
C GLN A 142 -25.95 -4.74 1.11
N PRO A 143 -26.24 -5.90 1.69
CA PRO A 143 -27.63 -6.31 1.94
C PRO A 143 -28.30 -5.51 3.07
N PHE A 144 -29.56 -5.80 3.32
CA PHE A 144 -30.36 -5.21 4.41
C PHE A 144 -30.38 -3.68 4.42
N GLY A 145 -30.52 -3.08 3.23
CA GLY A 145 -30.54 -1.62 3.10
C GLY A 145 -29.21 -0.92 3.42
N GLY A 146 -28.08 -1.67 3.37
CA GLY A 146 -26.77 -1.17 3.69
C GLY A 146 -26.37 -1.26 5.17
N ARG A 147 -27.20 -1.93 5.99
CA ARG A 147 -26.87 -2.18 7.42
C ARG A 147 -25.73 -3.17 7.60
N LEU A 148 -25.54 -4.06 6.66
CA LEU A 148 -24.39 -4.95 6.55
C LEU A 148 -23.63 -4.63 5.24
N SER A 149 -22.34 -4.47 5.32
CA SER A 149 -21.43 -4.41 4.19
C SER A 149 -20.35 -5.47 4.39
N TYR A 150 -20.04 -6.25 3.37
CA TYR A 150 -18.92 -7.17 3.43
C TYR A 150 -18.27 -7.31 2.05
N GLY A 151 -16.99 -7.66 2.07
CA GLY A 151 -16.20 -7.89 0.89
C GLY A 151 -15.15 -8.96 1.08
N VAL A 152 -14.81 -9.63 -0.01
CA VAL A 152 -13.68 -10.56 -0.12
C VAL A 152 -12.88 -10.17 -1.33
N ASN A 153 -11.56 -10.10 -1.19
CA ASN A 153 -10.61 -9.91 -2.26
C ASN A 153 -9.60 -11.05 -2.26
N VAL A 154 -9.38 -11.67 -3.41
CA VAL A 154 -8.32 -12.66 -3.62
C VAL A 154 -7.37 -12.07 -4.64
N PHE A 155 -6.08 -12.10 -4.36
CA PHE A 155 -5.07 -11.50 -5.23
C PHE A 155 -3.85 -12.39 -5.42
N LEU A 156 -3.21 -12.19 -6.57
CA LEU A 156 -1.93 -12.76 -6.91
C LEU A 156 -1.03 -11.64 -7.47
N ILE A 157 0.16 -11.50 -6.90
CA ILE A 157 1.21 -10.60 -7.37
C ILE A 157 2.37 -11.44 -7.87
N ASP A 158 2.75 -11.26 -9.14
CA ASP A 158 3.91 -11.90 -9.77
C ASP A 158 4.89 -10.80 -10.18
N GLY A 159 6.03 -10.71 -9.48
CA GLY A 159 7.03 -9.67 -9.65
C GLY A 159 8.34 -10.21 -10.19
N GLU A 160 8.99 -9.43 -11.04
CA GLU A 160 10.31 -9.73 -11.61
C GLU A 160 11.27 -8.55 -11.49
N ASN A 161 12.56 -8.84 -11.56
CA ASN A 161 13.64 -7.84 -11.53
C ASN A 161 13.66 -6.97 -10.25
N LEU A 162 13.24 -7.48 -9.10
CA LEU A 162 13.32 -6.72 -7.86
C LEU A 162 14.75 -6.27 -7.57
N ILE A 163 14.92 -5.01 -7.20
CA ILE A 163 16.21 -4.42 -6.87
C ILE A 163 16.48 -4.69 -5.39
N VAL A 164 17.48 -5.52 -5.12
CA VAL A 164 17.94 -5.80 -3.77
C VAL A 164 19.44 -5.61 -3.66
N ARG A 165 19.91 -5.28 -2.45
CA ARG A 165 21.32 -5.15 -2.16
C ARG A 165 21.87 -6.52 -1.74
N MET A 166 22.77 -7.08 -2.54
CA MET A 166 23.39 -8.37 -2.31
C MET A 166 24.90 -8.29 -2.42
N PRO A 167 25.67 -9.20 -1.77
CA PRO A 167 27.10 -9.32 -1.99
C PRO A 167 27.40 -9.80 -3.43
N VAL A 168 28.16 -9.00 -4.17
CA VAL A 168 28.72 -9.36 -5.47
C VAL A 168 30.23 -9.19 -5.35
N ASP A 169 31.00 -10.25 -5.55
CA ASP A 169 32.45 -10.26 -5.35
C ASP A 169 32.89 -9.70 -3.98
N GLY A 170 32.12 -10.05 -2.93
CA GLY A 170 32.38 -9.62 -1.55
C GLY A 170 31.99 -8.18 -1.22
N ARG A 171 31.40 -7.43 -2.16
CA ARG A 171 30.94 -6.06 -1.96
C ARG A 171 29.41 -5.98 -2.12
N PRO A 172 28.69 -5.27 -1.23
CA PRO A 172 27.25 -5.12 -1.34
C PRO A 172 26.91 -4.20 -2.51
N MET A 173 26.23 -4.73 -3.53
CA MET A 173 25.79 -4.02 -4.74
C MET A 173 24.28 -4.19 -4.96
N ASN A 174 23.63 -3.17 -5.52
CA ASN A 174 22.23 -3.29 -5.97
C ASN A 174 22.17 -4.14 -7.23
N VAL A 175 21.33 -5.16 -7.23
CA VAL A 175 21.14 -6.07 -8.37
C VAL A 175 19.67 -6.40 -8.55
N ASN A 176 19.27 -6.67 -9.78
CA ASN A 176 17.96 -7.23 -10.04
C ASN A 176 17.94 -8.71 -9.68
N THR A 177 16.96 -9.11 -8.89
CA THR A 177 16.76 -10.50 -8.48
C THR A 177 15.89 -11.27 -9.46
N GLY A 178 15.60 -12.54 -9.15
CA GLY A 178 14.60 -13.31 -9.83
C GLY A 178 13.16 -12.85 -9.55
N ARG A 179 12.23 -13.78 -9.73
CA ARG A 179 10.80 -13.54 -9.48
C ARG A 179 10.43 -13.66 -8.02
N ILE A 180 9.41 -12.89 -7.63
CA ILE A 180 8.64 -13.16 -6.42
C ILE A 180 7.19 -13.46 -6.81
N ARG A 181 6.53 -14.28 -6.01
CA ARG A 181 5.12 -14.60 -6.18
C ARG A 181 4.43 -14.58 -4.83
N ASN A 182 3.54 -13.61 -4.65
CA ASN A 182 2.78 -13.45 -3.42
C ASN A 182 1.29 -13.59 -3.75
N ALA A 183 0.56 -14.32 -2.92
CA ALA A 183 -0.88 -14.51 -3.06
C ALA A 183 -1.56 -14.28 -1.73
N GLY A 184 -2.78 -13.78 -1.75
CA GLY A 184 -3.48 -13.51 -0.50
C GLY A 184 -4.99 -13.43 -0.65
N VAL A 185 -5.62 -13.37 0.52
CA VAL A 185 -7.06 -13.20 0.68
C VAL A 185 -7.30 -12.12 1.71
N GLU A 186 -8.19 -11.21 1.41
CA GLU A 186 -8.66 -10.16 2.31
C GLU A 186 -10.17 -10.29 2.49
N PHE A 187 -10.62 -10.16 3.71
CA PHE A 187 -12.02 -10.11 4.09
C PHE A 187 -12.27 -8.84 4.89
N GLU A 188 -13.37 -8.16 4.62
CA GLU A 188 -13.84 -7.03 5.40
C GLU A 188 -15.34 -7.14 5.66
N ALA A 189 -15.79 -6.71 6.82
CA ALA A 189 -17.20 -6.61 7.15
C ALA A 189 -17.48 -5.45 8.08
N SER A 190 -18.59 -4.77 7.87
CA SER A 190 -19.10 -3.70 8.74
C SER A 190 -20.60 -3.89 8.92
N CYS A 191 -21.08 -3.79 10.15
CA CYS A 191 -22.48 -4.03 10.49
C CYS A 191 -23.03 -2.94 11.42
N LEU A 192 -24.11 -2.27 11.01
CA LEU A 192 -24.92 -1.40 11.85
C LEU A 192 -25.94 -2.27 12.62
N VAL A 193 -25.54 -2.76 13.80
CA VAL A 193 -26.41 -3.61 14.64
C VAL A 193 -27.63 -2.85 15.12
N SER A 194 -27.43 -1.57 15.47
CA SER A 194 -28.50 -0.66 15.87
C SER A 194 -28.14 0.79 15.49
N ARG A 195 -29.01 1.75 15.82
CA ARG A 195 -28.72 3.19 15.64
C ARG A 195 -27.52 3.66 16.46
N SER A 196 -27.10 2.88 17.46
CA SER A 196 -26.03 3.27 18.40
C SER A 196 -24.82 2.34 18.34
N TRP A 197 -24.91 1.20 17.68
CA TRP A 197 -23.84 0.21 17.65
C TRP A 197 -23.45 -0.17 16.22
N SER A 198 -22.16 -0.07 15.92
CA SER A 198 -21.53 -0.65 14.74
C SER A 198 -20.47 -1.67 15.15
N LEU A 199 -20.32 -2.69 14.34
CA LEU A 199 -19.26 -3.70 14.42
C LEU A 199 -18.46 -3.66 13.11
N ASP A 200 -17.16 -3.78 13.22
CA ASP A 200 -16.22 -3.81 12.09
C ASP A 200 -15.27 -4.98 12.28
N ALA A 201 -14.97 -5.69 11.21
CA ALA A 201 -13.99 -6.76 11.21
C ALA A 201 -13.25 -6.78 9.87
N ASN A 202 -11.96 -7.06 9.91
CA ASN A 202 -11.19 -7.38 8.71
C ASN A 202 -10.17 -8.47 9.02
N TYR A 203 -9.84 -9.24 8.00
CA TYR A 203 -8.82 -10.27 8.04
C TYR A 203 -8.05 -10.27 6.74
N SER A 204 -6.74 -10.38 6.82
CA SER A 204 -5.86 -10.59 5.67
C SER A 204 -4.94 -11.78 5.90
N TYR A 205 -4.79 -12.59 4.86
CA TYR A 205 -3.79 -13.62 4.74
C TYR A 205 -2.90 -13.31 3.54
N LEU A 206 -1.58 -13.35 3.75
CA LEU A 206 -0.58 -13.10 2.73
C LEU A 206 0.43 -14.25 2.71
N HIS A 207 0.40 -15.06 1.66
CA HIS A 207 1.46 -16.02 1.39
C HIS A 207 2.58 -15.33 0.58
N MET A 208 3.80 -15.34 1.10
CA MET A 208 4.98 -14.77 0.46
C MET A 208 5.94 -15.87 0.03
N GLN A 209 6.31 -15.91 -1.24
CA GLN A 209 7.34 -16.81 -1.73
C GLN A 209 8.70 -16.51 -1.07
N ARG A 210 8.96 -15.26 -0.78
CA ARG A 210 10.12 -14.79 -0.01
C ARG A 210 9.63 -13.87 1.10
N PRO A 211 10.01 -14.10 2.36
CA PRO A 211 9.66 -13.24 3.47
C PRO A 211 10.07 -11.79 3.24
N VAL A 212 9.21 -10.87 3.63
CA VAL A 212 9.46 -9.42 3.60
C VAL A 212 9.43 -8.90 5.03
N LEU A 213 10.45 -8.12 5.40
CA LEU A 213 10.58 -7.53 6.73
C LEU A 213 9.33 -6.68 7.06
N ALA A 214 8.90 -6.77 8.31
CA ALA A 214 7.72 -6.09 8.85
C ALA A 214 6.39 -6.43 8.15
N SER A 215 6.32 -7.58 7.47
CA SER A 215 5.12 -8.08 6.79
C SER A 215 4.58 -9.32 7.49
N PRO A 216 3.33 -9.30 8.02
CA PRO A 216 2.71 -10.47 8.61
C PRO A 216 2.06 -11.37 7.56
N GLU A 217 2.02 -12.69 7.81
CA GLU A 217 1.19 -13.58 7.03
C GLU A 217 -0.29 -13.48 7.41
N HIS A 218 -0.60 -13.26 8.70
CA HIS A 218 -1.96 -13.14 9.20
C HIS A 218 -2.18 -11.83 9.96
N LYS A 219 -3.25 -11.12 9.63
CA LYS A 219 -3.69 -9.94 10.36
C LYS A 219 -5.20 -9.96 10.49
N LEU A 220 -5.70 -9.94 11.72
CA LEU A 220 -7.12 -9.88 12.05
C LEU A 220 -7.38 -8.63 12.89
N TYR A 221 -8.45 -7.93 12.57
CA TYR A 221 -9.01 -6.89 13.43
C TYR A 221 -10.50 -7.13 13.65
N ALA A 222 -10.97 -6.90 14.87
CA ALA A 222 -12.39 -6.87 15.20
C ALA A 222 -12.64 -5.71 16.16
N GLY A 223 -13.64 -4.90 15.88
CA GLY A 223 -13.97 -3.70 16.63
C GLY A 223 -15.47 -3.51 16.81
N ALA A 224 -15.81 -2.77 17.86
CA ALA A 224 -17.16 -2.30 18.14
C ALA A 224 -17.14 -0.81 18.49
N THR A 225 -18.10 -0.07 17.95
CA THR A 225 -18.29 1.36 18.25
C THR A 225 -19.70 1.59 18.76
N PHE A 226 -19.78 2.27 19.90
CA PHE A 226 -21.01 2.79 20.47
C PHE A 226 -21.07 4.28 20.32
N SER A 227 -22.13 4.80 19.70
CA SER A 227 -22.39 6.22 19.52
C SER A 227 -23.82 6.55 19.92
N LYS A 228 -24.00 7.29 21.00
CA LYS A 228 -25.33 7.75 21.43
C LYS A 228 -25.24 9.11 22.13
N GLY A 229 -25.98 10.08 21.63
CA GLY A 229 -26.03 11.43 22.22
C GLY A 229 -24.64 12.08 22.24
N ARG A 230 -24.11 12.30 23.44
CA ARG A 230 -22.82 12.96 23.68
C ARG A 230 -21.64 11.98 23.80
N TRP A 231 -21.90 10.67 23.77
CA TRP A 231 -20.91 9.62 23.97
C TRP A 231 -20.55 8.96 22.65
N ASN A 232 -19.25 8.75 22.47
CA ASN A 232 -18.72 7.85 21.45
C ASN A 232 -17.61 7.00 22.09
N VAL A 233 -17.78 5.69 22.04
CA VAL A 233 -16.80 4.73 22.60
C VAL A 233 -16.51 3.68 21.55
N SER A 234 -15.25 3.44 21.27
CA SER A 234 -14.79 2.37 20.40
C SER A 234 -13.80 1.46 21.10
N SER A 235 -13.89 0.17 20.84
CA SER A 235 -12.97 -0.85 21.33
C SER A 235 -12.61 -1.76 20.16
N GLY A 236 -11.34 -2.10 20.00
CA GLY A 236 -10.88 -2.98 18.93
C GLY A 236 -9.74 -3.87 19.39
N VAL A 237 -9.75 -5.11 18.89
CA VAL A 237 -8.68 -6.08 19.08
C VAL A 237 -8.04 -6.35 17.73
N GLN A 238 -6.72 -6.29 17.70
CA GLN A 238 -5.90 -6.66 16.54
C GLN A 238 -5.06 -7.89 16.92
N TYR A 239 -5.10 -8.91 16.08
CA TYR A 239 -4.21 -10.06 16.13
C TYR A 239 -3.31 -10.04 14.90
N VAL A 240 -2.02 -10.21 15.12
CA VAL A 240 -0.99 -10.33 14.08
C VAL A 240 -0.23 -11.62 14.34
N ALA A 241 -0.04 -12.42 13.30
CA ALA A 241 0.73 -13.64 13.38
C ALA A 241 1.68 -13.78 12.18
N ASP A 242 2.77 -14.48 12.44
CA ASP A 242 3.85 -14.72 11.49
C ASP A 242 4.36 -13.42 10.86
N LEU A 243 4.55 -12.40 11.73
CA LEU A 243 5.17 -11.14 11.35
C LEU A 243 6.69 -11.32 11.26
N TYR A 244 7.26 -11.18 10.10
CA TYR A 244 8.70 -11.29 9.89
C TYR A 244 9.43 -10.08 10.47
N THR A 245 10.07 -10.27 11.63
CA THR A 245 10.82 -9.22 12.35
C THR A 245 12.28 -9.15 11.94
N GLU A 246 12.83 -10.24 11.39
CA GLU A 246 14.17 -10.31 10.83
C GLU A 246 14.16 -11.14 9.55
N VAL A 247 14.78 -10.61 8.50
CA VAL A 247 14.99 -11.31 7.23
C VAL A 247 16.43 -11.09 6.82
N LYS A 248 17.24 -12.16 6.80
CA LYS A 248 18.65 -12.06 6.38
C LYS A 248 18.76 -11.97 4.86
N LEU A 249 19.69 -11.14 4.41
CA LEU A 249 20.04 -11.04 2.98
C LEU A 249 20.68 -12.34 2.50
N GLY A 250 20.09 -12.93 1.45
CA GLY A 250 20.48 -14.21 0.91
C GLY A 250 19.50 -15.34 1.28
N ASP A 251 19.45 -16.37 0.49
CA ASP A 251 18.47 -17.46 0.58
C ASP A 251 18.83 -18.49 1.69
N THR A 252 19.24 -18.02 2.87
CA THR A 252 19.65 -18.88 3.99
C THR A 252 18.48 -19.44 4.80
N GLY A 253 17.25 -18.97 4.54
CA GLY A 253 16.06 -19.41 5.26
C GLY A 253 15.99 -18.95 6.74
N ASP A 254 16.94 -18.14 7.18
CA ASP A 254 16.99 -17.63 8.54
C ASP A 254 16.13 -16.36 8.65
N TYR A 255 14.98 -16.48 9.28
CA TYR A 255 14.09 -15.37 9.63
C TYR A 255 13.47 -15.60 11.01
N ALA A 256 13.14 -14.52 11.67
CA ALA A 256 12.40 -14.54 12.93
C ALA A 256 10.99 -13.97 12.70
N THR A 257 10.01 -14.55 13.39
CA THR A 257 8.63 -14.08 13.35
C THR A 257 8.10 -13.78 14.73
N GLU A 258 7.12 -12.88 14.82
CA GLU A 258 6.39 -12.57 16.03
C GLU A 258 4.88 -12.69 15.86
N ASN A 259 4.22 -13.04 16.99
CA ASN A 259 2.77 -13.08 17.12
C ASN A 259 2.35 -12.22 18.31
N PHE A 260 1.36 -11.36 18.12
CA PHE A 260 0.86 -10.53 19.22
C PHE A 260 -0.62 -10.17 19.08
N VAL A 261 -1.23 -9.78 20.20
CA VAL A 261 -2.59 -9.28 20.29
C VAL A 261 -2.58 -7.89 20.90
N LEU A 262 -3.16 -6.91 20.25
CA LEU A 262 -3.32 -5.55 20.76
C LEU A 262 -4.78 -5.26 21.03
N TRP A 263 -5.08 -4.80 22.24
CA TRP A 263 -6.40 -4.28 22.58
C TRP A 263 -6.32 -2.78 22.77
N ASN A 264 -7.17 -2.06 22.04
CA ASN A 264 -7.24 -0.59 22.04
C ASN A 264 -8.66 -0.13 22.36
N VAL A 265 -8.75 0.93 23.15
CA VAL A 265 -10.04 1.55 23.51
C VAL A 265 -9.93 3.05 23.37
N ARG A 266 -10.98 3.66 22.83
CA ARG A 266 -11.12 5.12 22.76
C ARG A 266 -12.50 5.52 23.23
N GLY A 267 -12.58 6.49 24.16
CA GLY A 267 -13.81 7.12 24.59
C GLY A 267 -13.78 8.62 24.30
N SER A 268 -14.91 9.20 23.92
CA SER A 268 -15.08 10.64 23.84
C SER A 268 -16.44 11.06 24.34
N PHE A 269 -16.46 12.23 24.98
CA PHE A 269 -17.66 12.85 25.54
C PHE A 269 -17.75 14.32 25.14
N ARG A 270 -18.84 14.71 24.52
CA ARG A 270 -19.13 16.10 24.17
C ARG A 270 -19.84 16.77 25.35
N ALA A 271 -19.11 17.52 26.14
CA ALA A 271 -19.64 18.20 27.31
C ALA A 271 -20.56 19.37 26.91
N ALA A 272 -20.13 20.15 25.91
CA ALA A 272 -20.87 21.24 25.29
C ALA A 272 -20.60 21.26 23.78
N ASP A 273 -21.27 22.14 23.01
CA ASP A 273 -21.02 22.23 21.57
C ASP A 273 -19.61 22.72 21.25
N TRP A 274 -19.04 23.50 22.16
CA TRP A 274 -17.67 24.02 22.07
C TRP A 274 -16.62 23.21 22.83
N LEU A 275 -17.01 22.20 23.69
CA LEU A 275 -16.09 21.46 24.56
C LEU A 275 -16.31 19.95 24.47
N GLY A 276 -15.27 19.22 24.13
CA GLY A 276 -15.23 17.78 24.13
C GLY A 276 -14.01 17.24 24.88
N PHE A 277 -14.16 16.10 25.55
CA PHE A 277 -13.08 15.35 26.19
C PHE A 277 -12.90 13.99 25.49
N TRP A 278 -11.68 13.48 25.51
CA TRP A 278 -11.39 12.16 25.03
C TRP A 278 -10.32 11.46 25.86
N VAL A 279 -10.40 10.14 25.88
CA VAL A 279 -9.38 9.25 26.43
C VAL A 279 -9.10 8.15 25.43
N ARG A 280 -7.86 7.74 25.31
CA ARG A 280 -7.39 6.66 24.43
C ARG A 280 -6.41 5.77 25.17
N GLY A 281 -6.65 4.47 25.18
CA GLY A 281 -5.75 3.45 25.65
C GLY A 281 -5.28 2.58 24.48
N GLU A 282 -4.00 2.36 24.36
CA GLU A 282 -3.39 1.52 23.32
C GLU A 282 -2.58 0.40 23.98
N ASN A 283 -2.58 -0.76 23.33
CA ASN A 283 -1.92 -1.97 23.81
C ASN A 283 -2.23 -2.24 25.30
N LEU A 284 -3.53 -2.20 25.64
CA LEU A 284 -3.99 -2.35 27.04
C LEU A 284 -3.67 -3.73 27.65
N LEU A 285 -3.33 -4.72 26.83
CA LEU A 285 -2.81 -6.01 27.27
C LEU A 285 -1.32 -5.96 27.63
N ALA A 286 -0.67 -4.79 27.47
CA ALA A 286 0.75 -4.57 27.72
C ALA A 286 1.68 -5.57 27.02
N GLN A 287 1.28 -6.04 25.84
CA GLN A 287 2.07 -6.96 25.04
C GLN A 287 3.45 -6.36 24.75
N ARG A 288 4.47 -7.18 24.86
CA ARG A 288 5.81 -6.86 24.36
C ARG A 288 5.88 -7.43 22.95
N TYR A 289 6.21 -6.61 21.98
CA TYR A 289 6.35 -7.01 20.59
C TYR A 289 7.30 -6.07 19.84
N GLU A 290 7.83 -6.56 18.75
CA GLU A 290 8.67 -5.81 17.82
C GLU A 290 8.10 -5.97 16.41
N THR A 291 8.19 -4.93 15.59
CA THR A 291 7.88 -5.02 14.16
C THR A 291 9.14 -5.22 13.33
N VAL A 292 10.27 -4.84 13.90
CA VAL A 292 11.62 -5.08 13.38
C VAL A 292 12.47 -5.46 14.58
N ALA A 293 13.26 -6.51 14.49
CA ALA A 293 14.11 -7.01 15.56
C ALA A 293 15.02 -5.91 16.14
N GLY A 294 15.06 -5.80 17.47
CA GLY A 294 15.81 -4.77 18.19
C GLY A 294 15.09 -3.42 18.33
N PHE A 295 13.87 -3.27 17.81
CA PHE A 295 13.06 -2.06 17.95
C PHE A 295 11.73 -2.34 18.68
N PRO A 296 11.78 -2.41 20.05
CA PRO A 296 10.59 -2.73 20.83
C PRO A 296 9.53 -1.64 20.73
N MET A 297 8.30 -2.07 20.52
CA MET A 297 7.14 -1.20 20.45
C MET A 297 6.63 -0.79 21.85
N PRO A 298 5.97 0.37 21.99
CA PRO A 298 5.41 0.81 23.26
C PRO A 298 4.46 -0.23 23.86
N ARG A 299 4.59 -0.46 25.16
CA ARG A 299 3.62 -1.24 25.96
C ARG A 299 2.34 -0.43 26.15
N ALA A 300 1.53 -0.80 27.13
CA ALA A 300 0.30 -0.07 27.42
C ALA A 300 0.55 1.43 27.56
N THR A 301 -0.18 2.22 26.77
CA THR A 301 -0.15 3.69 26.82
C THR A 301 -1.56 4.22 27.00
N VAL A 302 -1.68 5.30 27.77
CA VAL A 302 -2.94 6.01 27.97
C VAL A 302 -2.72 7.50 27.69
N MET A 303 -3.60 8.07 26.89
CA MET A 303 -3.60 9.49 26.55
C MET A 303 -4.99 10.06 26.81
N ALA A 304 -5.06 11.30 27.22
CA ALA A 304 -6.32 12.04 27.38
C ALA A 304 -6.16 13.49 26.91
N GLY A 305 -7.23 14.09 26.49
CA GLY A 305 -7.21 15.47 26.03
C GLY A 305 -8.59 16.11 25.92
N ALA A 306 -8.60 17.40 25.61
CA ALA A 306 -9.79 18.18 25.37
C ALA A 306 -9.72 18.85 24.00
N ASN A 307 -10.88 18.95 23.32
CA ASN A 307 -11.08 19.69 22.08
C ASN A 307 -11.94 20.91 22.39
N ILE A 308 -11.45 22.09 22.04
CA ILE A 308 -12.18 23.36 22.18
C ILE A 308 -12.44 23.89 20.76
N ARG A 309 -13.69 24.25 20.46
CA ARG A 309 -14.11 24.87 19.19
C ARG A 309 -14.56 26.30 19.48
N PHE A 310 -13.97 27.23 18.79
CA PHE A 310 -14.33 28.67 18.86
C PHE A 310 -15.29 29.03 17.74
#